data_1af8a5ae95cda08c4488db924b51f8f2
#
_entry.id   1af8a5ae95cda08c4488db924b51f8f2
#
_cell.length_a   1.000
_cell.length_b   1.000
_cell.length_c   1.000
_cell.angle_alpha   90.00
_cell.angle_beta   90.00
_cell.angle_gamma   90.00
#
_symmetry.space_group_name_H-M   'P 1'
#
loop_
_entity.id
_entity.type
_entity.pdbx_description
1 polymer ?
#
loop_
_entity_poly.entity_id
_entity_poly.type
_entity_poly.pdbx_seq_one_letter_code
_entity_poly.pdbx_strand_id
1 'polypeptide(L)'
;MKKLAVLMIAAILTFACNSANKSENDTSAQPEEVNVENLVEVMIPVHGMTCEGCENAVKKSINSLEGIAEVSASHTDSIATIKYDKTAVTRDEIELKIADAGYVVAEE
;
A
#
# COMPACT_ATOMS: atom_id res chain seq x y z
N MET A 1 48.53 -25.94 37.06
CA MET A 1 48.33 -26.60 36.08
C MET A 1 47.08 -26.30 35.59
N LYS A 2 46.93 -25.78 34.97
CA LYS A 2 46.61 -25.97 34.06
C LYS A 2 45.60 -25.62 33.43
N LYS A 3 45.58 -25.07 32.81
CA LYS A 3 45.24 -25.24 31.69
C LYS A 3 44.00 -25.17 31.23
N LEU A 4 43.55 -24.45 31.36
CA LEU A 4 42.67 -24.12 30.87
C LEU A 4 42.46 -23.27 29.97
N ALA A 5 42.70 -23.57 29.10
CA ALA A 5 41.84 -23.87 28.11
C ALA A 5 40.73 -22.85 27.96
N VAL A 6 41.14 -22.10 27.63
CA VAL A 6 40.98 -21.17 26.69
C VAL A 6 40.30 -21.65 25.48
N LEU A 7 39.18 -22.00 25.77
CA LEU A 7 38.25 -22.14 24.73
C LEU A 7 37.61 -20.85 24.45
N MET A 8 38.35 -20.09 23.79
CA MET A 8 37.87 -19.03 23.03
C MET A 8 37.05 -19.58 21.94
N ILE A 9 35.88 -19.78 22.26
CA ILE A 9 34.86 -19.97 21.26
C ILE A 9 34.60 -18.61 20.67
N ALA A 10 35.34 -18.32 19.69
CA ALA A 10 34.99 -17.22 18.81
C ALA A 10 33.71 -17.60 18.10
N ALA A 11 32.64 -17.26 18.70
CA ALA A 11 31.37 -17.22 17.99
C ALA A 11 31.43 -16.15 16.95
N ILE A 12 31.85 -16.54 15.81
CA ILE A 12 31.76 -15.71 14.64
C ILE A 12 30.28 -15.66 14.25
N LEU A 13 29.62 -14.71 14.76
CA LEU A 13 28.34 -14.32 14.26
C LEU A 13 28.55 -13.69 12.90
N THR A 14 28.52 -14.50 11.92
CA THR A 14 28.38 -14.03 10.57
C THR A 14 26.97 -13.49 10.43
N PHE A 15 26.84 -12.24 10.70
CA PHE A 15 25.66 -11.51 10.30
C PHE A 15 25.70 -11.41 8.78
N ALA A 16 25.08 -12.34 8.16
CA ALA A 16 24.78 -12.23 6.75
C ALA A 16 23.75 -11.11 6.62
N CYS A 17 24.23 -9.92 6.38
CA CYS A 17 23.37 -8.86 5.86
C CYS A 17 22.91 -9.32 4.48
N ASN A 18 21.77 -9.93 4.47
CA ASN A 18 21.05 -10.08 3.24
C ASN A 18 20.60 -8.70 2.82
N SER A 19 21.32 -8.17 1.88
CA SER A 19 20.98 -6.90 1.27
C SER A 19 19.65 -7.07 0.56
N ALA A 20 18.62 -6.75 1.27
CA ALA A 20 17.31 -6.70 0.67
C ALA A 20 17.32 -5.67 -0.43
N ASN A 21 16.96 -6.13 -1.57
CA ASN A 21 16.76 -5.32 -2.75
C ASN A 21 15.83 -4.15 -2.39
N LYS A 22 16.40 -2.97 -2.34
CA LYS A 22 15.65 -1.76 -2.07
C LYS A 22 14.84 -1.42 -3.30
N SER A 23 13.65 -1.89 -3.34
CA SER A 23 12.64 -1.30 -4.18
C SER A 23 12.11 -0.08 -3.44
N GLU A 24 12.56 1.06 -3.84
CA GLU A 24 12.01 2.31 -3.33
C GLU A 24 10.60 2.46 -3.85
N ASN A 25 9.69 1.95 -3.07
CA ASN A 25 8.32 2.39 -3.14
C ASN A 25 7.97 2.86 -1.75
N ASP A 26 8.11 4.15 -1.57
CA ASP A 26 7.79 4.82 -0.35
C ASP A 26 6.29 4.73 -0.12
N THR A 27 5.91 3.70 0.59
CA THR A 27 4.58 3.59 1.12
C THR A 27 4.71 3.12 2.55
N SER A 28 4.82 4.06 3.43
CA SER A 28 4.62 3.79 4.82
C SER A 28 3.12 3.56 5.05
N ALA A 29 2.69 2.38 4.74
CA ALA A 29 1.46 1.86 5.25
C ALA A 29 1.82 0.73 6.20
N GLN A 30 1.42 0.85 7.42
CA GLN A 30 1.47 -0.23 8.36
C GLN A 30 0.65 -1.40 7.81
N PRO A 31 1.17 -2.61 7.86
CA PRO A 31 0.38 -3.76 7.53
C PRO A 31 -0.63 -3.99 8.66
N GLU A 32 -1.77 -3.37 8.57
CA GLU A 32 -2.94 -4.01 9.14
C GLU A 32 -3.19 -5.23 8.30
N GLU A 33 -3.37 -6.36 8.94
CA GLU A 33 -3.57 -7.64 8.28
C GLU A 33 -4.81 -7.56 7.39
N VAL A 34 -4.56 -7.19 6.14
CA VAL A 34 -5.61 -7.23 5.14
C VAL A 34 -5.86 -8.69 4.84
N ASN A 35 -7.01 -9.18 5.27
CA ASN A 35 -7.38 -10.55 5.04
C ASN A 35 -7.58 -10.76 3.53
N VAL A 36 -6.64 -11.43 2.91
CA VAL A 36 -6.63 -11.68 1.45
C VAL A 36 -7.86 -12.41 0.94
N GLU A 37 -8.57 -13.11 1.81
CA GLU A 37 -9.79 -13.84 1.43
C GLU A 37 -10.97 -12.90 1.14
N ASN A 38 -10.97 -11.71 1.68
CA ASN A 38 -12.02 -10.71 1.51
C ASN A 38 -11.65 -9.59 0.54
N LEU A 39 -10.48 -9.68 -0.09
CA LEU A 39 -10.06 -8.68 -1.05
C LEU A 39 -10.88 -8.73 -2.33
N VAL A 40 -11.34 -7.56 -2.73
CA VAL A 40 -11.99 -7.33 -4.01
C VAL A 40 -11.28 -6.21 -4.75
N GLU A 41 -11.31 -6.29 -6.06
CA GLU A 41 -10.79 -5.23 -6.93
C GLU A 41 -11.95 -4.51 -7.61
N VAL A 42 -11.89 -3.20 -7.62
CA VAL A 42 -12.87 -2.36 -8.29
C VAL A 42 -12.15 -1.31 -9.14
N MET A 43 -12.74 -1.03 -10.29
CA MET A 43 -12.32 0.06 -11.17
C MET A 43 -13.38 1.14 -11.09
N ILE A 44 -12.97 2.34 -10.67
CA ILE A 44 -13.86 3.47 -10.48
C ILE A 44 -13.48 4.55 -11.49
N PRO A 45 -14.39 4.93 -12.40
CA PRO A 45 -14.15 6.08 -13.28
C PRO A 45 -14.04 7.37 -12.47
N VAL A 46 -12.92 8.07 -12.60
CA VAL A 46 -12.63 9.31 -11.87
C VAL A 46 -12.31 10.42 -12.87
N HIS A 47 -13.14 11.42 -12.89
CA HIS A 47 -12.94 12.60 -13.73
C HIS A 47 -12.29 13.73 -12.95
N GLY A 48 -11.53 14.54 -13.66
CA GLY A 48 -10.85 15.70 -13.09
C GLY A 48 -9.37 15.49 -12.79
N MET A 49 -8.85 14.28 -12.94
CA MET A 49 -7.41 14.03 -12.89
C MET A 49 -6.78 14.52 -14.19
N THR A 50 -5.79 15.40 -14.09
CA THR A 50 -5.14 16.01 -15.27
C THR A 50 -3.63 15.75 -15.32
N CYS A 51 -3.06 15.21 -14.24
CA CYS A 51 -1.63 14.99 -14.12
C CYS A 51 -1.32 13.96 -13.03
N GLU A 52 -0.08 13.53 -12.95
CA GLU A 52 0.39 12.60 -11.91
C GLU A 52 0.17 13.12 -10.49
N GLY A 53 0.21 14.43 -10.29
CA GLY A 53 -0.10 15.04 -9.00
C GLY A 53 -1.54 14.75 -8.55
N CYS A 54 -2.46 14.76 -9.50
CA CYS A 54 -3.87 14.41 -9.25
C CYS A 54 -4.01 12.91 -8.92
N GLU A 55 -3.33 12.04 -9.64
CA GLU A 55 -3.31 10.61 -9.33
C GLU A 55 -2.81 10.35 -7.90
N ASN A 56 -1.73 11.03 -7.51
CA ASN A 56 -1.19 10.92 -6.17
C ASN A 56 -2.14 11.43 -5.10
N ALA A 57 -2.88 12.50 -5.38
CA ALA A 57 -3.89 13.04 -4.48
C ALA A 57 -5.05 12.05 -4.28
N VAL A 58 -5.53 11.44 -5.34
CA VAL A 58 -6.57 10.40 -5.29
C VAL A 58 -6.07 9.18 -4.51
N LYS A 59 -4.89 8.68 -4.85
CA LYS A 59 -4.28 7.55 -4.13
C LYS A 59 -4.12 7.82 -2.64
N LYS A 60 -3.64 8.99 -2.28
CA LYS A 60 -3.46 9.40 -0.89
C LYS A 60 -4.80 9.47 -0.14
N SER A 61 -5.81 10.01 -0.78
CA SER A 61 -7.15 10.11 -0.20
C SER A 61 -7.73 8.73 0.09
N ILE A 62 -7.65 7.83 -0.86
CA ILE A 62 -8.15 6.45 -0.72
C ILE A 62 -7.35 5.68 0.33
N ASN A 63 -6.02 5.82 0.34
CA ASN A 63 -5.16 5.16 1.32
C ASN A 63 -5.38 5.63 2.76
N SER A 64 -6.10 6.71 2.97
CA SER A 64 -6.51 7.15 4.31
C SER A 64 -7.61 6.27 4.92
N LEU A 65 -8.25 5.44 4.13
CA LEU A 65 -9.24 4.47 4.59
C LEU A 65 -8.56 3.19 5.08
N GLU A 66 -9.12 2.60 6.12
CA GLU A 66 -8.69 1.28 6.58
C GLU A 66 -9.17 0.20 5.60
N GLY A 67 -8.40 -0.87 5.48
CA GLY A 67 -8.75 -1.99 4.61
C GLY A 67 -8.37 -1.84 3.14
N ILE A 68 -7.65 -0.81 2.77
CA ILE A 68 -7.13 -0.63 1.42
C ILE A 68 -5.82 -1.43 1.26
N ALA A 69 -5.81 -2.38 0.34
CA ALA A 69 -4.64 -3.19 0.04
C ALA A 69 -3.76 -2.56 -1.04
N GLU A 70 -4.36 -2.08 -2.11
CA GLU A 70 -3.65 -1.48 -3.23
C GLU A 70 -4.50 -0.42 -3.91
N VAL A 71 -3.87 0.65 -4.34
CA VAL A 71 -4.52 1.72 -5.11
C VAL A 71 -3.64 2.10 -6.29
N SER A 72 -4.25 2.16 -7.44
CA SER A 72 -3.66 2.71 -8.66
C SER A 72 -4.60 3.73 -9.27
N ALA A 73 -4.07 4.79 -9.82
CA ALA A 73 -4.87 5.80 -10.52
C ALA A 73 -4.17 6.20 -11.82
N SER A 74 -4.95 6.43 -12.86
CA SER A 74 -4.47 6.87 -14.17
C SER A 74 -5.28 8.07 -14.64
N HIS A 75 -4.61 9.20 -14.82
CA HIS A 75 -5.25 10.38 -15.38
C HIS A 75 -5.51 10.24 -16.88
N THR A 76 -4.73 9.42 -17.56
CA THR A 76 -4.88 9.16 -18.98
C THR A 76 -6.14 8.35 -19.29
N ASP A 77 -6.43 7.37 -18.43
CA ASP A 77 -7.59 6.49 -18.56
C ASP A 77 -8.80 6.99 -17.77
N SER A 78 -8.60 7.97 -16.90
CA SER A 78 -9.61 8.48 -15.96
C SER A 78 -10.20 7.39 -15.07
N ILE A 79 -9.36 6.47 -14.60
CA ILE A 79 -9.76 5.32 -13.81
C ILE A 79 -8.87 5.21 -12.56
N ALA A 80 -9.48 4.90 -11.43
CA ALA A 80 -8.82 4.43 -10.24
C ALA A 80 -9.13 2.95 -10.04
N THR A 81 -8.09 2.13 -9.85
CA THR A 81 -8.20 0.70 -9.56
C THR A 81 -7.82 0.48 -8.12
N ILE A 82 -8.73 -0.10 -7.34
CA ILE A 82 -8.56 -0.25 -5.90
C ILE A 82 -8.79 -1.71 -5.52
N LYS A 83 -7.84 -2.28 -4.76
CA LYS A 83 -8.03 -3.54 -4.05
C LYS A 83 -8.26 -3.23 -2.59
N TYR A 84 -9.35 -3.70 -2.05
CA TYR A 84 -9.75 -3.44 -0.68
C TYR A 84 -10.44 -4.63 -0.04
N ASP A 85 -10.42 -4.66 1.28
CA ASP A 85 -11.18 -5.62 2.07
C ASP A 85 -12.63 -5.14 2.19
N LYS A 86 -13.53 -5.86 1.55
CA LYS A 86 -14.97 -5.55 1.54
C LYS A 86 -15.64 -5.62 2.92
N THR A 87 -14.95 -6.21 3.91
CA THR A 87 -15.45 -6.28 5.29
C THR A 87 -15.02 -5.07 6.12
N ALA A 88 -13.98 -4.36 5.70
CA ALA A 88 -13.44 -3.20 6.38
C ALA A 88 -13.91 -1.87 5.78
N VAL A 89 -14.07 -1.82 4.46
CA VAL A 89 -14.44 -0.61 3.73
C VAL A 89 -15.39 -0.96 2.58
N THR A 90 -16.25 -0.03 2.22
CA THR A 90 -17.20 -0.19 1.12
C THR A 90 -16.79 0.63 -0.10
N ARG A 91 -17.30 0.24 -1.27
CA ARG A 91 -17.12 1.03 -2.50
C ARG A 91 -17.60 2.46 -2.33
N ASP A 92 -18.75 2.65 -1.69
CA ASP A 92 -19.35 3.97 -1.45
C ASP A 92 -18.43 4.88 -0.63
N GLU A 93 -17.76 4.33 0.38
CA GLU A 93 -16.79 5.07 1.18
C GLU A 93 -15.56 5.49 0.37
N ILE A 94 -15.12 4.64 -0.53
CA ILE A 94 -14.01 4.93 -1.45
C ILE A 94 -14.42 6.06 -2.41
N GLU A 95 -15.59 5.97 -3.01
CA GLU A 95 -16.14 6.99 -3.91
C GLU A 95 -16.31 8.34 -3.20
N LEU A 96 -16.80 8.31 -1.96
CA LEU A 96 -16.92 9.50 -1.13
C LEU A 96 -15.56 10.16 -0.87
N LYS A 97 -14.52 9.37 -0.63
CA LYS A 97 -13.16 9.89 -0.43
C LYS A 97 -12.59 10.52 -1.70
N ILE A 98 -12.90 9.98 -2.85
CA ILE A 98 -12.52 10.56 -4.13
C ILE A 98 -13.23 11.91 -4.34
N ALA A 99 -14.51 11.97 -4.04
CA ALA A 99 -15.30 13.20 -4.11
C ALA A 99 -14.80 14.26 -3.12
N ASP A 100 -14.46 13.87 -1.90
CA ASP A 100 -13.89 14.76 -0.89
C ASP A 100 -12.54 15.34 -1.32
N ALA A 101 -11.78 14.62 -2.12
CA ALA A 101 -10.52 15.08 -2.70
C ALA A 101 -10.73 16.09 -3.86
N GLY A 102 -11.97 16.32 -4.28
CA GLY A 102 -12.32 17.29 -5.31
C GLY A 102 -12.46 16.70 -6.72
N TYR A 103 -12.53 15.39 -6.82
CA TYR A 103 -12.71 14.68 -8.09
C TYR A 103 -14.15 14.17 -8.26
N VAL A 104 -14.53 13.88 -9.48
CA VAL A 104 -15.88 13.40 -9.80
C VAL A 104 -15.81 11.92 -10.12
N VAL A 105 -16.60 11.14 -9.41
CA VAL A 105 -16.84 9.73 -9.74
C VAL A 105 -17.96 9.69 -10.77
N ALA A 106 -17.71 9.03 -11.90
CA ALA A 106 -18.75 8.79 -12.89
C ALA A 106 -19.52 7.51 -12.51
N GLU A 107 -20.81 7.59 -12.52
CA GLU A 107 -21.68 6.41 -12.43
C GLU A 107 -21.71 5.69 -13.78
N GLU A 108 -21.64 4.36 -13.77
CA GLU A 108 -21.82 3.53 -14.94
C GLU A 108 -23.31 3.37 -15.28
#